data_7e78d6c656edb906396c3feabc411b5d
#
_entry.id   7e78d6c656edb906396c3feabc411b5d
#
_cell.length_a   1.000
_cell.length_b   1.000
_cell.length_c   1.000
_cell.angle_alpha   90.00
_cell.angle_beta   90.00
_cell.angle_gamma   90.00
#
_symmetry.space_group_name_H-M   'P 1'
#
loop_
_entity.id
_entity.type
_entity.pdbx_description
1 polymer ?
#
loop_
_entity_poly.entity_id
_entity_poly.type
_entity_poly.pdbx_seq_one_letter_code
_entity_poly.pdbx_strand_id
1 'polypeptide(L)'
;VAAAHNMESPQDSEPVFADKWSVIGQSQGGGVSLHVARQATTLSEDMGLDYRGAVATGAPAYVENLMVAAGPTFPRTPQTGISATYSLYILAAVQEANPDVDFDSALTDEGRRMIAESKKSCLFEVAEAMNGVSLAKAFNKPLREVPGADAAIRDFLTTPVSGYDKPVFVGHGL
;
A
#
# COMPACT_ATOMS: atom_id res chain seq x y z
N VAL A 1 11.64 -13.95 5.00
CA VAL A 1 11.56 -15.16 5.83
C VAL A 1 12.29 -16.31 5.14
N ALA A 2 11.89 -16.75 3.94
CA ALA A 2 12.53 -17.86 3.23
C ALA A 2 14.05 -17.67 3.05
N ALA A 3 14.49 -16.47 2.68
CA ALA A 3 15.92 -16.19 2.53
C ALA A 3 16.68 -16.32 3.87
N ALA A 4 16.07 -15.90 4.98
CA ALA A 4 16.70 -16.04 6.30
C ALA A 4 16.72 -17.49 6.77
N HIS A 5 15.65 -18.26 6.48
CA HIS A 5 15.58 -19.69 6.80
C HIS A 5 16.66 -20.50 6.03
N ASN A 6 16.91 -20.12 4.78
CA ASN A 6 17.91 -20.79 3.94
C ASN A 6 19.34 -20.28 4.13
N MET A 7 19.58 -19.39 5.10
CA MET A 7 20.95 -19.03 5.47
C MET A 7 21.63 -20.27 6.07
N GLU A 8 22.68 -20.74 5.39
CA GLU A 8 23.46 -21.88 5.87
C GLU A 8 24.11 -21.51 7.22
N SER A 9 23.84 -22.34 8.23
CA SER A 9 24.62 -22.30 9.44
C SER A 9 26.08 -22.68 9.12
N PRO A 10 27.08 -22.10 9.78
CA PRO A 10 28.43 -22.64 9.72
C PRO A 10 28.38 -24.14 10.02
N GLN A 11 29.19 -24.92 9.32
CA GLN A 11 29.22 -26.38 9.40
C GLN A 11 29.05 -26.85 10.86
N ASP A 12 28.10 -27.77 11.10
CA ASP A 12 27.80 -28.43 12.36
C ASP A 12 27.03 -27.61 13.42
N SER A 13 26.36 -26.52 13.07
CA SER A 13 25.51 -25.77 14.01
C SER A 13 24.02 -25.99 13.75
N GLU A 14 23.20 -25.92 14.81
CA GLU A 14 21.75 -25.88 14.75
C GLU A 14 21.26 -24.72 13.84
N PRO A 15 20.09 -24.84 13.17
CA PRO A 15 19.54 -23.76 12.38
C PRO A 15 19.49 -22.45 13.17
N VAL A 16 19.99 -21.36 12.56
CA VAL A 16 20.03 -20.04 13.20
C VAL A 16 18.63 -19.48 13.47
N PHE A 17 17.68 -19.83 12.62
CA PHE A 17 16.30 -19.39 12.73
C PHE A 17 15.33 -20.56 12.84
N ALA A 18 14.33 -20.42 13.70
CA ALA A 18 13.24 -21.38 13.79
C ALA A 18 12.36 -21.31 12.54
N ASP A 19 11.66 -22.42 12.23
CA ASP A 19 10.69 -22.47 11.14
C ASP A 19 9.48 -21.57 11.40
N LYS A 20 9.21 -21.25 12.67
CA LYS A 20 8.07 -20.45 13.12
C LYS A 20 8.29 -18.98 12.85
N TRP A 21 7.28 -18.34 12.26
CA TRP A 21 7.33 -16.91 11.99
C TRP A 21 5.96 -16.25 12.10
N SER A 22 5.99 -14.94 12.27
CA SER A 22 4.81 -14.08 12.26
C SER A 22 5.14 -12.79 11.51
N VAL A 23 4.12 -12.09 11.04
CA VAL A 23 4.29 -10.78 10.43
C VAL A 23 3.76 -9.70 11.35
N ILE A 24 4.52 -8.61 11.49
CA ILE A 24 4.14 -7.44 12.27
C ILE A 24 4.32 -6.22 11.39
N GLY A 25 3.31 -5.36 11.35
CA GLY A 25 3.38 -4.12 10.59
C GLY A 25 2.62 -2.97 11.24
N GLN A 26 3.10 -1.76 10.96
CA GLN A 26 2.50 -0.52 11.45
C GLN A 26 2.17 0.39 10.26
N SER A 27 1.06 1.09 10.29
CA SER A 27 0.58 1.98 9.24
C SER A 27 0.47 1.24 7.89
N GLN A 28 1.15 1.66 6.84
CA GLN A 28 1.23 0.94 5.56
C GLN A 28 1.66 -0.51 5.74
N GLY A 29 2.67 -0.77 6.60
CA GLY A 29 3.10 -2.12 6.94
C GLY A 29 2.01 -2.94 7.65
N GLY A 30 1.12 -2.31 8.40
CA GLY A 30 -0.07 -2.95 8.97
C GLY A 30 -1.01 -3.47 7.88
N GLY A 31 -1.29 -2.68 6.86
CA GLY A 31 -2.04 -3.11 5.68
C GLY A 31 -1.37 -4.29 4.98
N VAL A 32 -0.06 -4.18 4.72
CA VAL A 32 0.73 -5.27 4.12
C VAL A 32 0.65 -6.55 4.96
N SER A 33 0.74 -6.43 6.30
CA SER A 33 0.64 -7.60 7.19
C SER A 33 -0.67 -8.34 7.05
N LEU A 34 -1.78 -7.62 6.85
CA LEU A 34 -3.10 -8.22 6.62
C LEU A 34 -3.18 -8.93 5.26
N HIS A 35 -2.61 -8.36 4.21
CA HIS A 35 -2.54 -9.02 2.91
C HIS A 35 -1.66 -10.28 2.96
N VAL A 36 -0.50 -10.21 3.60
CA VAL A 36 0.39 -11.36 3.80
C VAL A 36 -0.32 -12.47 4.59
N ALA A 37 -1.02 -12.11 5.67
CA ALA A 37 -1.71 -13.07 6.55
C ALA A 37 -2.70 -13.98 5.82
N ARG A 38 -3.32 -13.51 4.72
CA ARG A 38 -4.25 -14.33 3.92
C ARG A 38 -3.59 -15.45 3.12
N GLN A 39 -2.31 -15.32 2.81
CA GLN A 39 -1.58 -16.23 1.93
C GLN A 39 -0.44 -16.95 2.65
N ALA A 40 -0.10 -16.49 3.86
CA ALA A 40 1.11 -16.87 4.57
C ALA A 40 1.16 -18.35 4.89
N THR A 41 0.05 -18.99 5.25
CA THR A 41 0.02 -20.43 5.54
C THR A 41 0.35 -21.23 4.29
N THR A 42 -0.35 -21.02 3.20
CA THR A 42 -0.10 -21.76 1.94
C THR A 42 1.34 -21.57 1.45
N LEU A 43 1.82 -20.32 1.42
CA LEU A 43 3.20 -20.03 1.00
C LEU A 43 4.25 -20.62 1.95
N SER A 44 3.92 -20.78 3.23
CA SER A 44 4.83 -21.34 4.24
C SER A 44 4.94 -22.86 4.12
N GLU A 45 3.84 -23.54 3.84
CA GLU A 45 3.83 -25.00 3.65
C GLU A 45 4.76 -25.42 2.53
N ASP A 46 4.75 -24.72 1.39
CA ASP A 46 5.61 -24.98 0.24
C ASP A 46 7.12 -24.81 0.56
N MET A 47 7.43 -24.03 1.61
CA MET A 47 8.81 -23.73 2.02
C MET A 47 9.24 -24.43 3.32
N GLY A 48 8.42 -25.30 3.88
CA GLY A 48 8.71 -25.94 5.18
C GLY A 48 8.69 -24.98 6.36
N LEU A 49 7.99 -23.85 6.25
CA LEU A 49 7.88 -22.83 7.29
C LEU A 49 6.54 -22.93 8.02
N ASP A 50 6.47 -22.43 9.26
CA ASP A 50 5.32 -22.52 10.15
C ASP A 50 4.83 -21.09 10.50
N TYR A 51 3.89 -20.57 9.70
CA TYR A 51 3.26 -19.29 9.95
C TYR A 51 2.34 -19.32 11.17
N ARG A 52 2.47 -18.35 12.08
CA ARG A 52 1.78 -18.32 13.37
C ARG A 52 0.75 -17.21 13.52
N GLY A 53 0.78 -16.18 12.68
CA GLY A 53 -0.19 -15.10 12.73
C GLY A 53 0.37 -13.73 12.40
N ALA A 54 -0.48 -12.71 12.49
CA ALA A 54 -0.14 -11.34 12.15
C ALA A 54 -0.50 -10.33 13.25
N VAL A 55 0.28 -9.26 13.30
CA VAL A 55 -0.04 -8.05 14.06
C VAL A 55 -0.06 -6.86 13.09
N ALA A 56 -1.18 -6.16 13.05
CA ALA A 56 -1.36 -4.96 12.24
C ALA A 56 -1.78 -3.79 13.15
N THR A 57 -0.98 -2.75 13.20
CA THR A 57 -1.29 -1.55 13.99
C THR A 57 -1.45 -0.35 13.10
N GLY A 58 -2.52 0.45 13.30
CA GLY A 58 -2.80 1.64 12.53
C GLY A 58 -2.89 1.41 11.01
N ALA A 59 -3.32 0.21 10.59
CA ALA A 59 -3.46 -0.12 9.18
C ALA A 59 -4.44 0.85 8.50
N PRO A 60 -4.10 1.47 7.35
CA PRO A 60 -5.02 2.32 6.63
C PRO A 60 -6.25 1.54 6.17
N ALA A 61 -7.43 2.06 6.47
CA ALA A 61 -8.69 1.48 6.04
C ALA A 61 -9.47 2.46 5.17
N TYR A 62 -10.23 1.94 4.21
CA TYR A 62 -11.10 2.73 3.32
C TYR A 62 -10.37 3.78 2.46
N VAL A 63 -9.06 3.63 2.27
CA VAL A 63 -8.24 4.51 1.40
C VAL A 63 -8.73 4.46 -0.04
N GLU A 64 -9.21 3.31 -0.49
CA GLU A 64 -9.83 3.13 -1.80
C GLU A 64 -10.97 4.11 -2.05
N ASN A 65 -11.80 4.40 -1.05
CA ASN A 65 -12.91 5.34 -1.18
C ASN A 65 -12.42 6.78 -1.41
N LEU A 66 -11.34 7.17 -0.75
CA LEU A 66 -10.72 8.47 -0.94
C LEU A 66 -10.11 8.59 -2.35
N MET A 67 -9.43 7.54 -2.80
CA MET A 67 -8.81 7.53 -4.13
C MET A 67 -9.84 7.53 -5.27
N VAL A 68 -10.90 6.74 -5.16
CA VAL A 68 -12.01 6.73 -6.14
C VAL A 68 -12.68 8.10 -6.22
N ALA A 69 -12.79 8.81 -5.09
CA ALA A 69 -13.37 10.15 -5.04
C ALA A 69 -12.44 11.26 -5.52
N ALA A 70 -11.14 10.97 -5.70
CA ALA A 70 -10.16 11.98 -6.10
C ALA A 70 -10.51 12.60 -7.47
N GLY A 71 -10.37 13.91 -7.58
CA GLY A 71 -10.75 14.65 -8.75
C GLY A 71 -10.61 16.17 -8.55
N PRO A 72 -11.03 17.00 -9.52
CA PRO A 72 -10.82 18.46 -9.49
C PRO A 72 -11.57 19.17 -8.35
N THR A 73 -12.54 18.51 -7.72
CA THR A 73 -13.32 19.05 -6.61
C THR A 73 -13.06 18.35 -5.27
N PHE A 74 -12.17 17.35 -5.25
CA PHE A 74 -11.83 16.59 -4.05
C PHE A 74 -10.35 16.14 -4.10
N PRO A 75 -9.59 16.28 -3.01
CA PRO A 75 -9.98 16.91 -1.74
C PRO A 75 -10.24 18.42 -1.87
N ARG A 76 -11.20 18.96 -1.10
CA ARG A 76 -11.59 20.37 -1.18
C ARG A 76 -10.61 21.31 -0.50
N THR A 77 -9.85 20.81 0.45
CA THR A 77 -8.85 21.56 1.21
C THR A 77 -7.46 21.06 0.89
N PRO A 78 -6.43 21.92 0.94
CA PRO A 78 -5.06 21.47 0.86
C PRO A 78 -4.79 20.41 1.94
N GLN A 79 -4.14 19.35 1.55
CA GLN A 79 -3.70 18.31 2.47
C GLN A 79 -2.36 18.67 3.10
N THR A 80 -1.99 18.00 4.19
CA THR A 80 -0.59 18.06 4.65
C THR A 80 0.32 17.49 3.57
N GLY A 81 1.55 17.96 3.47
CA GLY A 81 2.52 17.45 2.49
C GLY A 81 2.65 15.93 2.54
N ILE A 82 2.67 15.34 3.73
CA ILE A 82 2.73 13.88 3.92
C ILE A 82 1.51 13.17 3.32
N SER A 83 0.29 13.64 3.62
CA SER A 83 -0.94 13.02 3.08
C SER A 83 -1.02 13.14 1.55
N ALA A 84 -0.59 14.29 1.02
CA ALA A 84 -0.52 14.52 -0.42
C ALA A 84 0.48 13.56 -1.08
N THR A 85 1.65 13.39 -0.48
CA THR A 85 2.70 12.48 -0.98
C THR A 85 2.22 11.03 -1.01
N TYR A 86 1.59 10.55 0.06
CA TYR A 86 1.02 9.20 0.06
C TYR A 86 -0.03 9.01 -1.04
N SER A 87 -0.88 10.01 -1.28
CA SER A 87 -1.86 9.93 -2.37
C SER A 87 -1.19 9.83 -3.75
N LEU A 88 -0.09 10.55 -3.97
CA LEU A 88 0.70 10.44 -5.21
C LEU A 88 1.37 9.07 -5.35
N TYR A 89 1.97 8.54 -4.28
CA TYR A 89 2.58 7.21 -4.31
C TYR A 89 1.55 6.11 -4.58
N ILE A 90 0.38 6.19 -3.95
CA ILE A 90 -0.72 5.25 -4.19
C ILE A 90 -1.16 5.33 -5.65
N LEU A 91 -1.38 6.52 -6.18
CA LEU A 91 -1.80 6.69 -7.57
C LEU A 91 -0.75 6.16 -8.54
N ALA A 92 0.53 6.44 -8.29
CA ALA A 92 1.63 5.91 -9.08
C ALA A 92 1.67 4.38 -9.07
N ALA A 93 1.47 3.76 -7.90
CA ALA A 93 1.48 2.31 -7.75
C ALA A 93 0.25 1.65 -8.42
N VAL A 94 -0.93 2.25 -8.28
CA VAL A 94 -2.16 1.76 -8.94
C VAL A 94 -2.03 1.84 -10.46
N GLN A 95 -1.48 2.93 -11.00
CA GLN A 95 -1.20 3.05 -12.45
C GLN A 95 -0.25 1.96 -12.94
N GLU A 96 0.83 1.72 -12.21
CA GLU A 96 1.84 0.72 -12.59
C GLU A 96 1.29 -0.71 -12.53
N ALA A 97 0.45 -0.99 -11.55
CA ALA A 97 -0.20 -2.30 -11.40
C ALA A 97 -1.33 -2.56 -12.41
N ASN A 98 -1.86 -1.51 -13.05
CA ASN A 98 -3.00 -1.59 -13.95
C ASN A 98 -2.73 -0.82 -15.26
N PRO A 99 -1.79 -1.28 -16.09
CA PRO A 99 -1.36 -0.57 -17.31
C PRO A 99 -2.47 -0.44 -18.36
N ASP A 100 -3.49 -1.27 -18.31
CA ASP A 100 -4.63 -1.27 -19.22
C ASP A 100 -5.69 -0.20 -18.87
N VAL A 101 -5.57 0.46 -17.71
CA VAL A 101 -6.47 1.51 -17.25
C VAL A 101 -5.85 2.88 -17.52
N ASP A 102 -6.50 3.69 -18.36
CA ASP A 102 -5.99 5.02 -18.74
C ASP A 102 -6.22 6.08 -17.63
N PHE A 103 -5.51 5.93 -16.52
CA PHE A 103 -5.51 6.90 -15.43
C PHE A 103 -5.04 8.29 -15.88
N ASP A 104 -4.14 8.35 -16.86
CA ASP A 104 -3.58 9.60 -17.39
C ASP A 104 -4.64 10.51 -18.00
N SER A 105 -5.73 9.92 -18.51
CA SER A 105 -6.87 10.69 -19.02
C SER A 105 -7.56 11.55 -17.97
N ALA A 106 -7.38 11.28 -16.70
CA ALA A 106 -7.91 12.08 -15.59
C ALA A 106 -6.92 13.11 -15.06
N LEU A 107 -5.68 13.08 -15.50
CA LEU A 107 -4.62 13.94 -14.96
C LEU A 107 -4.43 15.22 -15.78
N THR A 108 -4.15 16.29 -15.09
CA THR A 108 -3.58 17.51 -15.69
C THR A 108 -2.08 17.32 -15.96
N ASP A 109 -1.46 18.24 -16.71
CA ASP A 109 0.00 18.26 -16.87
C ASP A 109 0.71 18.45 -15.55
N GLU A 110 0.11 19.22 -14.62
CA GLU A 110 0.61 19.40 -13.27
C GLU A 110 0.55 18.06 -12.50
N GLY A 111 -0.56 17.31 -12.58
CA GLY A 111 -0.72 16.01 -11.95
C GLY A 111 0.29 14.98 -12.44
N ARG A 112 0.51 14.89 -13.75
CA ARG A 112 1.55 14.03 -14.33
C ARG A 112 2.95 14.38 -13.81
N ARG A 113 3.27 15.68 -13.70
CA ARG A 113 4.54 16.12 -13.12
C ARG A 113 4.67 15.76 -11.65
N MET A 114 3.62 15.98 -10.85
CA MET A 114 3.61 15.61 -9.41
C MET A 114 3.91 14.12 -9.21
N ILE A 115 3.26 13.24 -9.99
CA ILE A 115 3.48 11.80 -9.94
C ILE A 115 4.91 11.46 -10.37
N ALA A 116 5.40 12.05 -11.46
CA ALA A 116 6.74 11.79 -11.94
C ALA A 116 7.83 12.23 -10.93
N GLU A 117 7.63 13.35 -10.26
CA GLU A 117 8.56 13.81 -9.21
C GLU A 117 8.46 12.94 -7.95
N SER A 118 7.25 12.50 -7.56
CA SER A 118 7.10 11.61 -6.41
C SER A 118 7.85 10.28 -6.57
N LYS A 119 8.05 9.80 -7.79
CA LYS A 119 8.82 8.57 -8.07
C LYS A 119 10.34 8.73 -7.91
N LYS A 120 10.86 9.96 -7.83
CA LYS A 120 12.31 10.24 -7.82
C LYS A 120 12.88 10.51 -6.42
N SER A 121 12.03 10.87 -5.47
CA SER A 121 12.45 11.36 -4.16
C SER A 121 11.78 10.59 -3.03
N CYS A 122 12.42 10.63 -1.85
CA CYS A 122 11.87 10.02 -0.64
C CYS A 122 10.74 10.86 -0.03
N LEU A 123 9.99 10.24 0.89
CA LEU A 123 8.77 10.77 1.49
C LEU A 123 8.89 12.23 1.96
N PHE A 124 9.94 12.55 2.72
CA PHE A 124 10.02 13.88 3.35
C PHE A 124 10.33 14.99 2.34
N GLU A 125 11.11 14.72 1.31
CA GLU A 125 11.43 15.68 0.25
C GLU A 125 10.17 16.00 -0.58
N VAL A 126 9.42 14.97 -0.96
CA VAL A 126 8.15 15.16 -1.68
C VAL A 126 7.13 15.86 -0.79
N ALA A 127 7.07 15.52 0.50
CA ALA A 127 6.13 16.13 1.44
C ALA A 127 6.40 17.63 1.65
N GLU A 128 7.66 18.04 1.67
CA GLU A 128 8.03 19.46 1.73
C GLU A 128 7.56 20.20 0.47
N ALA A 129 7.81 19.63 -0.70
CA ALA A 129 7.37 20.22 -1.98
C ALA A 129 5.83 20.26 -2.12
N MET A 130 5.13 19.29 -1.52
CA MET A 130 3.67 19.19 -1.56
C MET A 130 2.95 19.98 -0.46
N ASN A 131 3.67 20.62 0.46
CA ASN A 131 3.05 21.34 1.56
C ASN A 131 2.22 22.51 1.06
N GLY A 132 0.93 22.56 1.42
CA GLY A 132 -0.03 23.56 0.98
C GLY A 132 -0.50 23.40 -0.49
N VAL A 133 -0.05 22.38 -1.20
CA VAL A 133 -0.51 22.08 -2.57
C VAL A 133 -1.81 21.29 -2.51
N SER A 134 -2.82 21.72 -3.27
CA SER A 134 -4.06 20.99 -3.41
C SER A 134 -3.92 19.90 -4.45
N LEU A 135 -4.14 18.64 -4.04
CA LEU A 135 -4.17 17.50 -4.98
C LEU A 135 -5.28 17.60 -6.01
N ALA A 136 -6.34 18.37 -5.76
CA ALA A 136 -7.39 18.57 -6.76
C ALA A 136 -6.86 19.15 -8.08
N LYS A 137 -5.76 19.91 -8.03
CA LYS A 137 -5.09 20.44 -9.24
C LYS A 137 -4.47 19.36 -10.13
N ALA A 138 -4.22 18.18 -9.57
CA ALA A 138 -3.67 17.06 -10.34
C ALA A 138 -4.69 16.48 -11.33
N PHE A 139 -5.97 16.79 -11.17
CA PHE A 139 -7.04 16.12 -11.91
C PHE A 139 -7.82 17.10 -12.79
N ASN A 140 -8.20 16.65 -14.00
CA ASN A 140 -9.12 17.32 -14.90
C ASN A 140 -10.54 16.73 -14.84
N LYS A 141 -10.68 15.47 -14.38
CA LYS A 141 -11.95 14.78 -14.10
C LYS A 141 -11.77 13.83 -12.90
N PRO A 142 -12.87 13.41 -12.23
CA PRO A 142 -12.80 12.42 -11.15
C PRO A 142 -12.24 11.07 -11.63
N LEU A 143 -11.44 10.40 -10.80
CA LEU A 143 -10.89 9.08 -11.12
C LEU A 143 -11.98 8.04 -11.39
N ARG A 144 -13.12 8.11 -10.69
CA ARG A 144 -14.28 7.24 -10.93
C ARG A 144 -14.88 7.33 -12.34
N GLU A 145 -14.57 8.40 -13.09
CA GLU A 145 -15.04 8.58 -14.48
C GLU A 145 -14.10 7.95 -15.51
N VAL A 146 -12.94 7.44 -15.07
CA VAL A 146 -12.04 6.66 -15.90
C VAL A 146 -12.54 5.22 -15.96
N PRO A 147 -12.82 4.67 -17.15
CA PRO A 147 -13.27 3.28 -17.28
C PRO A 147 -12.29 2.31 -16.60
N GLY A 148 -12.81 1.44 -15.74
CA GLY A 148 -12.01 0.44 -15.00
C GLY A 148 -11.29 0.97 -13.76
N ALA A 149 -11.17 2.28 -13.56
CA ALA A 149 -10.39 2.83 -12.44
C ALA A 149 -10.97 2.50 -11.06
N ASP A 150 -12.30 2.52 -10.88
CA ASP A 150 -12.92 2.17 -9.60
C ASP A 150 -12.57 0.73 -9.18
N ALA A 151 -12.69 -0.22 -10.10
CA ALA A 151 -12.34 -1.62 -9.84
C ALA A 151 -10.84 -1.76 -9.54
N ALA A 152 -9.98 -1.21 -10.37
CA ALA A 152 -8.52 -1.27 -10.20
C ALA A 152 -8.06 -0.67 -8.85
N ILE A 153 -8.61 0.49 -8.48
CA ILE A 153 -8.31 1.14 -7.19
C ILE A 153 -8.75 0.26 -6.02
N ARG A 154 -9.96 -0.30 -6.09
CA ARG A 154 -10.48 -1.15 -5.00
C ARG A 154 -9.71 -2.45 -4.88
N ASP A 155 -9.45 -3.13 -5.97
CA ASP A 155 -8.68 -4.39 -5.96
C ASP A 155 -7.27 -4.19 -5.39
N PHE A 156 -6.65 -3.04 -5.67
CA PHE A 156 -5.31 -2.73 -5.20
C PHE A 156 -5.26 -2.27 -3.74
N LEU A 157 -6.25 -1.50 -3.26
CA LEU A 157 -6.18 -0.80 -1.97
C LEU A 157 -7.04 -1.40 -0.86
N THR A 158 -8.07 -2.20 -1.18
CA THR A 158 -8.99 -2.68 -0.14
C THR A 158 -8.27 -3.62 0.83
N THR A 159 -8.21 -3.21 2.08
CA THR A 159 -7.65 -4.03 3.15
C THR A 159 -8.54 -5.26 3.41
N PRO A 160 -7.98 -6.47 3.40
CA PRO A 160 -8.75 -7.68 3.65
C PRO A 160 -9.38 -7.67 5.05
N VAL A 161 -10.66 -8.05 5.13
CA VAL A 161 -11.42 -8.17 6.40
C VAL A 161 -11.71 -9.61 6.80
N SER A 162 -11.32 -10.58 5.97
CA SER A 162 -11.58 -12.00 6.17
C SER A 162 -10.58 -12.88 5.41
N GLY A 163 -10.70 -14.20 5.58
CA GLY A 163 -9.82 -15.16 4.88
C GLY A 163 -8.52 -15.43 5.64
N TYR A 164 -8.51 -15.19 6.95
CA TYR A 164 -7.39 -15.51 7.83
C TYR A 164 -7.62 -16.87 8.49
N ASP A 165 -6.63 -17.72 8.44
CA ASP A 165 -6.63 -19.06 9.06
C ASP A 165 -5.76 -19.13 10.34
N LYS A 166 -4.98 -18.10 10.61
CA LYS A 166 -4.19 -17.92 11.82
C LYS A 166 -4.63 -16.65 12.57
N PRO A 167 -4.30 -16.55 13.88
CA PRO A 167 -4.65 -15.38 14.67
C PRO A 167 -4.15 -14.08 14.07
N VAL A 168 -5.01 -13.05 14.05
CA VAL A 168 -4.68 -11.70 13.63
C VAL A 168 -5.04 -10.73 14.75
N PHE A 169 -4.07 -9.95 15.18
CA PHE A 169 -4.29 -8.82 16.08
C PHE A 169 -4.33 -7.53 15.27
N VAL A 170 -5.41 -6.76 15.44
CA VAL A 170 -5.52 -5.42 14.85
C VAL A 170 -5.61 -4.38 15.95
N GLY A 171 -4.64 -3.47 16.01
CA GLY A 171 -4.61 -2.33 16.91
C GLY A 171 -4.86 -1.03 16.14
N HIS A 172 -5.82 -0.22 16.61
CA HIS A 172 -6.11 1.11 16.05
C HIS A 172 -6.06 2.15 17.16
N GLY A 173 -5.48 3.33 16.85
CA GLY A 173 -5.61 4.50 17.70
C GLY A 173 -7.03 5.11 17.61
N LEU A 174 -7.44 5.78 18.66
CA LEU A 174 -8.67 6.59 18.70
C LEU A 174 -8.41 7.94 18.05
#